data_f44e8d8bd72f7e63f6b81548bce12cbc
#
_entry.id   f44e8d8bd72f7e63f6b81548bce12cbc
#
_cell.length_a   1.000
_cell.length_b   1.000
_cell.length_c   1.000
_cell.angle_alpha   90.00
_cell.angle_beta   90.00
_cell.angle_gamma   90.00
#
_symmetry.space_group_name_H-M   'P 1'
#
loop_
_entity.id
_entity.type
_entity.pdbx_description
1 polymer ?
#
loop_
_entity_poly.entity_id
_entity_poly.type
_entity_poly.pdbx_seq_one_letter_code
_entity_poly.pdbx_strand_id
1 'polypeptide(L)'
;MAERMLQFVTHPQVLPEKRDAAERRQDFGEIYRGFARSRAEEQASRCSQCGIPFCSVHCPLGNNIPDWLKLTAEDRLEEAYEMSSATNTFPEICGRICPQDRLCEGNCVINKGFESVTIGAVERFITENAFEQGWVKPALPDRDLGRSVGIVGSGPAGLACAERLRAQGYEVHVYERQDRVGGLLTYGIPSFKLEKHVVARRHALLEEQGIVFHLSTPVGSGEGETALEDLRARHDAVFLATGVYRSRDVKVPGAGLEGVVDAIDFLTASNRRGYDEDPGEDAALHAKGRRVVVIGGGDTAMDCVRTSIRQGAERVTCVYRRDRANMPGSRQEVYNAEEEGAHFEWLGSPEAFLGDGSVSGVRVLKMRLGAPDASGRRSIEGTGQHDVIEGDLVIKALGFDPEDLPGQFNAPELAVTRWGTLTVPPGGFATSLPGVFAGGDIVRGASLVVWAIKDGRDAADAIHHHLTETMTGALEAAE
;
A
#
# COMPACT_ATOMS: atom_id res chain seq x y z
N MET A 1 -1.95 -27.08 33.26
CA MET A 1 -2.30 -26.04 32.27
C MET A 1 -1.97 -26.66 30.94
N ALA A 2 -2.94 -26.78 30.03
CA ALA A 2 -2.66 -27.24 28.66
C ALA A 2 -1.65 -26.27 28.03
N GLU A 3 -0.62 -26.79 27.33
CA GLU A 3 0.26 -25.97 26.52
C GLU A 3 -0.58 -25.20 25.50
N ARG A 4 -0.66 -23.87 25.64
CA ARG A 4 -1.49 -23.02 24.77
C ARG A 4 -0.84 -22.76 23.41
N MET A 5 0.37 -23.25 23.18
CA MET A 5 1.12 -23.13 21.94
C MET A 5 1.33 -24.49 21.28
N LEU A 6 1.91 -24.51 20.06
CA LEU A 6 2.22 -25.72 19.30
C LEU A 6 0.98 -26.53 18.85
N GLN A 7 -0.20 -25.90 18.83
CA GLN A 7 -1.45 -26.58 18.52
C GLN A 7 -1.66 -26.86 17.01
N PHE A 8 -0.71 -26.51 16.17
CA PHE A 8 -0.80 -26.73 14.71
C PHE A 8 -0.97 -28.21 14.32
N VAL A 9 -0.59 -29.14 15.21
CA VAL A 9 -0.77 -30.59 14.99
C VAL A 9 -2.23 -31.02 15.14
N THR A 10 -2.95 -30.37 16.04
CA THR A 10 -4.34 -30.74 16.44
C THR A 10 -5.39 -29.78 15.88
N HIS A 11 -5.02 -28.54 15.63
CA HIS A 11 -5.90 -27.51 15.09
C HIS A 11 -5.51 -27.15 13.66
N PRO A 12 -6.37 -27.34 12.66
CA PRO A 12 -6.13 -26.92 11.29
C PRO A 12 -6.09 -25.38 11.18
N GLN A 13 -5.52 -24.87 10.10
CA GLN A 13 -5.67 -23.45 9.77
C GLN A 13 -7.16 -23.15 9.49
N VAL A 14 -7.63 -22.07 10.08
CA VAL A 14 -8.94 -21.50 9.76
C VAL A 14 -8.73 -20.06 9.33
N LEU A 15 -9.16 -19.74 8.12
CA LEU A 15 -9.17 -18.37 7.61
C LEU A 15 -10.41 -17.62 8.15
N PRO A 16 -10.36 -16.27 8.20
CA PRO A 16 -11.57 -15.50 8.48
C PRO A 16 -12.71 -15.88 7.52
N GLU A 17 -13.92 -15.89 8.05
CA GLU A 17 -15.10 -16.13 7.23
C GLU A 17 -15.17 -15.10 6.11
N LYS A 18 -15.30 -15.58 4.89
CA LYS A 18 -15.44 -14.73 3.71
C LYS A 18 -16.93 -14.57 3.37
N ARG A 19 -17.38 -13.34 3.19
CA ARG A 19 -18.75 -13.04 2.75
C ARG A 19 -19.03 -13.73 1.41
N ASP A 20 -20.26 -14.14 1.19
CA ASP A 20 -20.67 -14.80 -0.06
C ASP A 20 -20.35 -13.92 -1.28
N ALA A 21 -19.93 -14.58 -2.38
CA ALA A 21 -19.50 -13.85 -3.58
C ALA A 21 -20.66 -13.02 -4.20
N ALA A 22 -21.89 -13.50 -4.15
CA ALA A 22 -23.05 -12.78 -4.68
C ALA A 22 -23.40 -11.55 -3.81
N GLU A 23 -23.19 -11.63 -2.50
CA GLU A 23 -23.37 -10.51 -1.57
C GLU A 23 -22.29 -9.47 -1.74
N ARG A 24 -20.99 -9.86 -1.65
CA ARG A 24 -19.86 -8.93 -1.69
C ARG A 24 -19.64 -8.21 -3.02
N ARG A 25 -20.26 -8.68 -4.10
CA ARG A 25 -20.30 -7.99 -5.39
C ARG A 25 -21.21 -6.78 -5.43
N GLN A 26 -22.09 -6.61 -4.44
CA GLN A 26 -23.14 -5.57 -4.44
C GLN A 26 -22.75 -4.35 -3.60
N ASP A 27 -21.67 -4.43 -2.84
CA ASP A 27 -21.18 -3.34 -1.99
C ASP A 27 -19.66 -3.25 -1.95
N PHE A 28 -19.15 -2.23 -1.23
CA PHE A 28 -17.73 -1.99 -1.04
C PHE A 28 -17.23 -2.29 0.39
N GLY A 29 -18.02 -2.97 1.23
CA GLY A 29 -17.60 -3.43 2.55
C GLY A 29 -16.50 -4.48 2.49
N GLU A 30 -15.65 -4.58 3.52
CA GLU A 30 -14.59 -5.58 3.61
C GLU A 30 -15.13 -7.00 3.42
N ILE A 31 -14.41 -7.80 2.66
CA ILE A 31 -14.88 -9.13 2.24
C ILE A 31 -14.67 -10.21 3.29
N TYR A 32 -13.73 -10.01 4.23
CA TYR A 32 -13.47 -10.93 5.32
C TYR A 32 -14.04 -10.37 6.62
N ARG A 33 -14.76 -11.23 7.36
CA ARG A 33 -15.22 -10.94 8.71
C ARG A 33 -14.03 -10.94 9.68
N GLY A 34 -14.13 -10.24 10.80
CA GLY A 34 -13.14 -10.34 11.88
C GLY A 34 -13.20 -11.70 12.57
N PHE A 35 -12.12 -12.15 13.17
CA PHE A 35 -12.15 -13.29 14.07
C PHE A 35 -12.96 -12.98 15.35
N ALA A 36 -13.73 -13.95 15.82
CA ALA A 36 -14.15 -13.97 17.21
C ALA A 36 -12.94 -14.25 18.12
N ARG A 37 -12.96 -13.77 19.36
CA ARG A 37 -11.85 -13.90 20.34
C ARG A 37 -11.34 -15.33 20.45
N SER A 38 -12.23 -16.31 20.71
CA SER A 38 -11.85 -17.71 20.83
C SER A 38 -11.17 -18.28 19.57
N ARG A 39 -11.57 -17.80 18.39
CA ARG A 39 -10.95 -18.21 17.13
C ARG A 39 -9.57 -17.59 16.95
N ALA A 40 -9.40 -16.34 17.34
CA ALA A 40 -8.09 -15.67 17.30
C ALA A 40 -7.10 -16.37 18.26
N GLU A 41 -7.52 -16.69 19.48
CA GLU A 41 -6.75 -17.48 20.45
C GLU A 41 -6.33 -18.86 19.90
N GLU A 42 -7.29 -19.59 19.32
CA GLU A 42 -7.04 -20.90 18.70
C GLU A 42 -6.03 -20.80 17.54
N GLN A 43 -6.23 -19.85 16.61
CA GLN A 43 -5.33 -19.71 15.47
C GLN A 43 -3.94 -19.18 15.88
N ALA A 44 -3.85 -18.31 16.87
CA ALA A 44 -2.60 -17.86 17.45
C ALA A 44 -1.82 -19.02 18.13
N SER A 45 -2.52 -19.94 18.81
CA SER A 45 -1.94 -21.10 19.49
C SER A 45 -1.25 -22.09 18.55
N ARG A 46 -1.51 -22.02 17.25
CA ARG A 46 -0.85 -22.82 16.22
C ARG A 46 0.62 -22.45 16.04
N CYS A 47 1.08 -21.30 16.54
CA CYS A 47 2.46 -20.89 16.40
C CYS A 47 3.43 -21.87 17.08
N SER A 48 4.47 -22.28 16.36
CA SER A 48 5.50 -23.20 16.87
C SER A 48 6.59 -22.53 17.73
N GLN A 49 6.52 -21.21 17.93
CA GLN A 49 7.50 -20.46 18.74
C GLN A 49 8.95 -20.73 18.31
N CYS A 50 9.23 -20.55 17.03
CA CYS A 50 10.51 -20.90 16.42
C CYS A 50 11.66 -20.08 17.00
N GLY A 51 12.82 -20.71 17.28
CA GLY A 51 14.05 -20.04 17.69
C GLY A 51 14.59 -19.06 16.62
N ILE A 52 14.31 -19.35 15.34
CA ILE A 52 14.51 -18.41 14.22
C ILE A 52 13.16 -18.20 13.54
N PRO A 53 12.44 -17.10 13.86
CA PRO A 53 11.12 -16.87 13.35
C PRO A 53 11.17 -16.29 11.91
N PHE A 54 11.12 -17.14 10.89
CA PHE A 54 11.16 -16.70 9.49
C PHE A 54 9.98 -15.75 9.14
N CYS A 55 8.85 -15.85 9.82
CA CYS A 55 7.77 -14.87 9.70
C CYS A 55 8.22 -13.45 10.05
N SER A 56 8.98 -13.26 11.14
CA SER A 56 9.56 -11.96 11.53
C SER A 56 10.68 -11.54 10.57
N VAL A 57 11.56 -12.48 10.18
CA VAL A 57 12.66 -12.20 9.22
C VAL A 57 12.15 -11.71 7.87
N HIS A 58 11.02 -12.25 7.39
CA HIS A 58 10.42 -11.85 6.11
C HIS A 58 9.37 -10.73 6.25
N CYS A 59 9.09 -10.27 7.46
CA CYS A 59 8.37 -9.02 7.68
C CYS A 59 9.34 -7.86 7.50
N PRO A 60 9.09 -6.90 6.59
CA PRO A 60 9.96 -5.73 6.43
C PRO A 60 10.21 -4.96 7.72
N LEU A 61 9.21 -4.92 8.61
CA LEU A 61 9.29 -4.27 9.92
C LEU A 61 10.01 -5.09 11.00
N GLY A 62 10.36 -6.35 10.71
CA GLY A 62 10.91 -7.24 11.72
C GLY A 62 9.96 -7.46 12.91
N ASN A 63 8.65 -7.47 12.65
CA ASN A 63 7.63 -7.49 13.71
C ASN A 63 7.75 -8.73 14.61
N ASN A 64 7.51 -8.57 15.91
CA ASN A 64 7.63 -9.58 16.96
C ASN A 64 6.49 -10.62 16.90
N ILE A 65 6.29 -11.24 15.73
CA ILE A 65 5.13 -12.08 15.41
C ILE A 65 4.93 -13.24 16.38
N PRO A 66 5.94 -14.07 16.74
CA PRO A 66 5.73 -15.16 17.68
C PRO A 66 5.30 -14.71 19.06
N ASP A 67 5.80 -13.54 19.52
CA ASP A 67 5.55 -13.06 20.87
C ASP A 67 4.10 -12.59 21.01
N TRP A 68 3.60 -11.74 20.10
CA TRP A 68 2.21 -11.32 20.19
C TRP A 68 1.22 -12.45 19.81
N LEU A 69 1.61 -13.46 19.00
CA LEU A 69 0.80 -14.67 18.83
C LEU A 69 0.67 -15.45 20.14
N LYS A 70 1.77 -15.59 20.91
CA LYS A 70 1.73 -16.23 22.21
C LYS A 70 0.84 -15.46 23.19
N LEU A 71 1.01 -14.15 23.28
CA LEU A 71 0.18 -13.30 24.13
C LEU A 71 -1.31 -13.39 23.77
N THR A 72 -1.63 -13.44 22.46
CA THR A 72 -3.01 -13.64 22.00
C THR A 72 -3.56 -15.01 22.41
N ALA A 73 -2.78 -16.08 22.26
CA ALA A 73 -3.20 -17.42 22.68
C ALA A 73 -3.37 -17.53 24.22
N GLU A 74 -2.68 -16.70 24.99
CA GLU A 74 -2.79 -16.59 26.44
C GLU A 74 -3.88 -15.62 26.90
N ASP A 75 -4.62 -15.00 25.97
CA ASP A 75 -5.65 -14.01 26.26
C ASP A 75 -5.14 -12.69 26.89
N ARG A 76 -3.88 -12.35 26.61
CA ARG A 76 -3.19 -11.13 27.05
C ARG A 76 -3.20 -10.12 25.92
N LEU A 77 -4.39 -9.65 25.53
CA LEU A 77 -4.61 -8.91 24.29
C LEU A 77 -4.02 -7.49 24.31
N GLU A 78 -4.02 -6.81 25.46
CA GLU A 78 -3.38 -5.49 25.59
C GLU A 78 -1.88 -5.59 25.34
N GLU A 79 -1.21 -6.52 25.99
CA GLU A 79 0.23 -6.78 25.79
C GLU A 79 0.54 -7.27 24.37
N ALA A 80 -0.38 -8.05 23.76
CA ALA A 80 -0.24 -8.45 22.36
C ALA A 80 -0.28 -7.24 21.41
N TYR A 81 -1.16 -6.28 21.68
CA TYR A 81 -1.21 -5.03 20.94
C TYR A 81 0.06 -4.20 21.13
N GLU A 82 0.52 -3.99 22.34
CA GLU A 82 1.77 -3.27 22.64
C GLU A 82 2.96 -3.89 21.90
N MET A 83 3.08 -5.23 21.93
CA MET A 83 4.13 -5.96 21.24
C MET A 83 4.06 -5.83 19.71
N SER A 84 2.85 -5.84 19.13
CA SER A 84 2.63 -5.68 17.70
C SER A 84 2.93 -4.26 17.25
N SER A 85 2.46 -3.25 17.99
CA SER A 85 2.63 -1.83 17.66
C SER A 85 4.04 -1.31 17.89
N ALA A 86 4.85 -1.94 18.74
CA ALA A 86 6.23 -1.53 19.04
C ALA A 86 7.09 -1.40 17.75
N THR A 87 6.92 -2.29 16.79
CA THR A 87 7.65 -2.27 15.51
C THR A 87 6.80 -1.87 14.31
N ASN A 88 5.47 -1.82 14.43
CA ASN A 88 4.53 -1.51 13.36
C ASN A 88 3.63 -0.33 13.73
N THR A 89 3.78 0.79 13.06
CA THR A 89 2.94 1.98 13.25
C THR A 89 1.47 1.73 12.90
N PHE A 90 1.19 0.87 11.90
CA PHE A 90 -0.16 0.64 11.36
C PHE A 90 -0.52 -0.84 11.27
N PRO A 91 -0.56 -1.58 12.41
CA PRO A 91 -0.88 -3.02 12.39
C PRO A 91 -2.29 -3.30 11.84
N GLU A 92 -3.26 -2.40 12.03
CA GLU A 92 -4.60 -2.50 11.47
C GLU A 92 -4.62 -2.49 9.93
N ILE A 93 -3.65 -1.81 9.30
CA ILE A 93 -3.50 -1.75 7.85
C ILE A 93 -2.74 -2.99 7.37
N CYS A 94 -1.61 -3.31 8.00
CA CYS A 94 -0.79 -4.46 7.63
C CYS A 94 -1.56 -5.78 7.73
N GLY A 95 -2.35 -5.99 8.79
CA GLY A 95 -3.19 -7.17 8.97
C GLY A 95 -4.26 -7.36 7.88
N ARG A 96 -4.64 -6.27 7.17
CA ARG A 96 -5.64 -6.28 6.08
C ARG A 96 -5.04 -6.46 4.70
N ILE A 97 -3.98 -5.71 4.38
CA ILE A 97 -3.55 -5.52 2.98
C ILE A 97 -2.16 -6.06 2.65
N CYS A 98 -1.36 -6.47 3.63
CA CYS A 98 -0.10 -7.13 3.34
C CYS A 98 -0.34 -8.42 2.54
N PRO A 99 0.47 -8.72 1.51
CA PRO A 99 0.44 -10.01 0.85
C PRO A 99 1.13 -11.06 1.74
N GLN A 100 0.43 -11.52 2.78
CA GLN A 100 0.97 -12.42 3.81
C GLN A 100 1.53 -13.72 3.23
N ASP A 101 0.93 -14.22 2.13
CA ASP A 101 1.39 -15.40 1.39
C ASP A 101 2.78 -15.27 0.79
N ARG A 102 3.26 -14.05 0.61
CA ARG A 102 4.63 -13.73 0.13
C ARG A 102 5.56 -13.23 1.24
N LEU A 103 5.02 -12.88 2.38
CA LEU A 103 5.73 -12.33 3.53
C LEU A 103 5.71 -13.32 4.71
N CYS A 104 5.04 -12.94 5.82
CA CYS A 104 5.08 -13.68 7.09
C CYS A 104 4.48 -15.09 6.98
N GLU A 105 3.27 -15.24 6.44
CA GLU A 105 2.57 -16.54 6.36
C GLU A 105 3.24 -17.49 5.37
N GLY A 106 3.62 -16.99 4.18
CA GLY A 106 4.31 -17.80 3.17
C GLY A 106 5.69 -18.29 3.61
N ASN A 107 6.30 -17.63 4.60
CA ASN A 107 7.58 -18.01 5.19
C ASN A 107 7.44 -18.63 6.60
N CYS A 108 6.22 -18.92 7.03
CA CYS A 108 5.99 -19.61 8.29
C CYS A 108 6.61 -21.02 8.26
N VAL A 109 7.38 -21.37 9.29
CA VAL A 109 8.12 -22.63 9.35
C VAL A 109 7.20 -23.85 9.21
N ILE A 110 6.02 -23.81 9.84
CA ILE A 110 5.06 -24.93 9.79
C ILE A 110 4.39 -25.09 8.42
N ASN A 111 4.46 -24.09 7.55
CA ASN A 111 3.84 -24.15 6.20
C ASN A 111 4.42 -25.24 5.28
N LYS A 112 5.53 -25.86 5.65
CA LYS A 112 6.14 -26.96 4.87
C LYS A 112 5.52 -28.33 5.11
N GLY A 113 4.80 -28.52 6.20
CA GLY A 113 4.18 -29.81 6.56
C GLY A 113 2.75 -29.66 7.07
N PHE A 114 2.37 -28.47 7.42
CA PHE A 114 1.04 -28.04 7.87
C PHE A 114 0.71 -26.72 7.17
N GLU A 115 -0.49 -26.20 7.33
CA GLU A 115 -0.82 -24.84 6.89
C GLU A 115 -0.17 -23.82 7.84
N SER A 116 0.21 -22.63 7.31
CA SER A 116 0.76 -21.53 8.10
C SER A 116 -0.14 -21.08 9.24
N VAL A 117 0.38 -20.32 10.18
CA VAL A 117 -0.45 -19.55 11.12
C VAL A 117 -1.16 -18.44 10.34
N THR A 118 -2.40 -18.15 10.68
CA THR A 118 -3.21 -17.07 10.09
C THR A 118 -2.79 -15.73 10.72
N ILE A 119 -1.58 -15.27 10.40
CA ILE A 119 -0.89 -14.16 11.07
C ILE A 119 -1.61 -12.84 10.86
N GLY A 120 -1.93 -12.50 9.61
CA GLY A 120 -2.56 -11.21 9.28
C GLY A 120 -3.93 -11.05 9.91
N ALA A 121 -4.75 -12.10 9.93
CA ALA A 121 -6.07 -12.04 10.56
C ALA A 121 -6.01 -11.92 12.09
N VAL A 122 -5.00 -12.53 12.73
CA VAL A 122 -4.77 -12.35 14.18
C VAL A 122 -4.25 -10.95 14.47
N GLU A 123 -3.33 -10.39 13.66
CA GLU A 123 -2.86 -9.00 13.79
C GLU A 123 -4.03 -8.01 13.68
N ARG A 124 -4.90 -8.20 12.67
CA ARG A 124 -6.14 -7.41 12.54
C ARG A 124 -7.01 -7.53 13.78
N PHE A 125 -7.25 -8.75 14.29
CA PHE A 125 -8.08 -8.97 15.49
C PHE A 125 -7.49 -8.24 16.72
N ILE A 126 -6.20 -8.38 17.00
CA ILE A 126 -5.53 -7.71 18.12
C ILE A 126 -5.77 -6.20 18.05
N THR A 127 -5.54 -5.62 16.87
CA THR A 127 -5.62 -4.17 16.68
C THR A 127 -7.05 -3.65 16.75
N GLU A 128 -8.03 -4.34 16.13
CA GLU A 128 -9.42 -3.95 16.25
C GLU A 128 -9.90 -4.01 17.71
N ASN A 129 -9.55 -5.09 18.43
CA ASN A 129 -9.85 -5.20 19.85
C ASN A 129 -9.21 -4.08 20.65
N ALA A 130 -7.96 -3.70 20.36
CA ALA A 130 -7.28 -2.60 21.03
C ALA A 130 -7.99 -1.25 20.85
N PHE A 131 -8.48 -0.96 19.64
CA PHE A 131 -9.30 0.22 19.38
C PHE A 131 -10.63 0.18 20.13
N GLU A 132 -11.34 -0.95 20.11
CA GLU A 132 -12.61 -1.15 20.82
C GLU A 132 -12.47 -0.98 22.34
N GLN A 133 -11.35 -1.44 22.92
CA GLN A 133 -11.07 -1.33 24.35
C GLN A 133 -10.46 0.03 24.76
N GLY A 134 -10.12 0.89 23.80
CA GLY A 134 -9.48 2.18 24.06
C GLY A 134 -8.02 2.09 24.51
N TRP A 135 -7.33 0.99 24.19
CA TRP A 135 -5.89 0.83 24.49
C TRP A 135 -5.01 1.60 23.51
N VAL A 136 -5.50 1.83 22.29
CA VAL A 136 -4.80 2.64 21.30
C VAL A 136 -4.84 4.10 21.71
N LYS A 137 -3.70 4.66 22.05
CA LYS A 137 -3.56 6.04 22.53
C LYS A 137 -2.53 6.81 21.71
N PRO A 138 -2.65 8.16 21.65
CA PRO A 138 -1.61 9.01 21.05
C PRO A 138 -0.26 8.78 21.73
N ALA A 139 0.79 8.58 20.95
CA ALA A 139 2.17 8.47 21.46
C ALA A 139 2.72 9.88 21.74
N LEU A 140 2.38 10.44 22.90
CA LEU A 140 2.83 11.76 23.31
C LEU A 140 4.32 11.75 23.71
N PRO A 141 5.09 12.78 23.36
CA PRO A 141 6.50 12.89 23.77
C PRO A 141 6.63 13.24 25.25
N ASP A 142 7.72 12.80 25.88
CA ASP A 142 8.06 13.20 27.24
C ASP A 142 8.38 14.71 27.34
N ARG A 143 8.91 15.30 26.25
CA ARG A 143 9.24 16.72 26.14
C ARG A 143 9.25 17.16 24.69
N ASP A 144 8.93 18.43 24.44
CA ASP A 144 9.15 19.06 23.15
C ASP A 144 10.61 19.49 22.98
N LEU A 145 11.18 19.24 21.79
CA LEU A 145 12.57 19.54 21.46
C LEU A 145 12.77 20.97 20.93
N GLY A 146 11.66 21.70 20.68
CA GLY A 146 11.69 23.06 20.11
C GLY A 146 12.21 23.11 18.67
N ARG A 147 12.07 22.01 17.93
CA ARG A 147 12.45 21.85 16.53
C ARG A 147 11.29 21.29 15.72
N SER A 148 11.24 21.67 14.44
CA SER A 148 10.15 21.27 13.56
C SER A 148 10.64 20.48 12.36
N VAL A 149 9.79 19.54 11.89
CA VAL A 149 10.03 18.77 10.66
C VAL A 149 8.83 18.91 9.73
N GLY A 150 9.08 19.28 8.48
CA GLY A 150 8.09 19.28 7.41
C GLY A 150 8.08 17.94 6.66
N ILE A 151 6.91 17.37 6.41
CA ILE A 151 6.76 16.12 5.67
C ILE A 151 5.89 16.39 4.45
N VAL A 152 6.36 16.02 3.26
CA VAL A 152 5.64 16.16 2.00
C VAL A 152 5.03 14.83 1.61
N GLY A 153 3.71 14.72 1.71
CA GLY A 153 2.92 13.53 1.44
C GLY A 153 2.48 12.80 2.71
N SER A 154 1.18 12.51 2.80
CA SER A 154 0.53 11.82 3.91
C SER A 154 0.25 10.34 3.63
N GLY A 155 1.00 9.71 2.71
CA GLY A 155 0.97 8.27 2.49
C GLY A 155 1.61 7.50 3.67
N PRO A 156 1.65 6.15 3.62
CA PRO A 156 2.14 5.32 4.72
C PRO A 156 3.54 5.70 5.22
N ALA A 157 4.46 6.11 4.33
CA ALA A 157 5.81 6.53 4.71
C ALA A 157 5.78 7.85 5.48
N GLY A 158 5.05 8.86 4.97
CA GLY A 158 4.92 10.15 5.64
C GLY A 158 4.26 10.04 7.00
N LEU A 159 3.17 9.28 7.10
CA LEU A 159 2.45 9.09 8.37
C LEU A 159 3.29 8.33 9.41
N ALA A 160 4.03 7.29 9.00
CA ALA A 160 4.89 6.53 9.91
C ALA A 160 6.08 7.36 10.41
N CYS A 161 6.63 8.23 9.54
CA CYS A 161 7.66 9.19 9.91
C CYS A 161 7.10 10.25 10.89
N ALA A 162 5.91 10.79 10.60
CA ALA A 162 5.25 11.80 11.42
C ALA A 162 5.01 11.31 12.85
N GLU A 163 4.39 10.14 13.02
CA GLU A 163 4.13 9.56 14.33
C GLU A 163 5.42 9.40 15.14
N ARG A 164 6.45 8.83 14.53
CA ARG A 164 7.71 8.53 15.22
C ARG A 164 8.48 9.80 15.59
N LEU A 165 8.53 10.80 14.72
CA LEU A 165 9.15 12.10 15.01
C LEU A 165 8.38 12.84 16.11
N ARG A 166 7.05 12.84 16.06
CA ARG A 166 6.24 13.48 17.11
C ARG A 166 6.44 12.80 18.46
N ALA A 167 6.48 11.48 18.51
CA ALA A 167 6.78 10.72 19.74
C ALA A 167 8.19 11.05 20.31
N GLN A 168 9.13 11.42 19.43
CA GLN A 168 10.49 11.86 19.83
C GLN A 168 10.55 13.34 20.27
N GLY A 169 9.44 14.10 20.15
CA GLY A 169 9.34 15.48 20.65
C GLY A 169 9.51 16.57 19.61
N TYR A 170 9.48 16.23 18.31
CA TYR A 170 9.49 17.23 17.24
C TYR A 170 8.10 17.82 17.01
N GLU A 171 8.02 19.10 16.62
CA GLU A 171 6.86 19.67 15.98
C GLU A 171 6.80 19.15 14.54
N VAL A 172 5.67 18.52 14.15
CA VAL A 172 5.56 17.84 12.86
C VAL A 172 4.43 18.43 12.04
N HIS A 173 4.75 18.85 10.81
CA HIS A 173 3.81 19.39 9.84
C HIS A 173 3.78 18.50 8.59
N VAL A 174 2.62 17.98 8.24
CA VAL A 174 2.41 17.13 7.04
C VAL A 174 1.67 17.94 5.97
N TYR A 175 2.29 18.08 4.80
CA TYR A 175 1.74 18.77 3.64
C TYR A 175 1.21 17.76 2.65
N GLU A 176 -0.09 17.78 2.42
CA GLU A 176 -0.79 16.84 1.55
C GLU A 176 -1.52 17.58 0.43
N ARG A 177 -1.27 17.18 -0.82
CA ARG A 177 -1.91 17.78 -2.00
C ARG A 177 -3.40 17.47 -2.11
N GLN A 178 -3.84 16.36 -1.52
CA GLN A 178 -5.23 15.94 -1.53
C GLN A 178 -5.99 16.51 -0.32
N ASP A 179 -7.32 16.40 -0.38
CA ASP A 179 -8.24 16.86 0.65
C ASP A 179 -8.36 15.91 1.86
N ARG A 180 -7.71 14.73 1.80
CA ARG A 180 -7.68 13.73 2.89
C ARG A 180 -6.31 13.09 3.03
N VAL A 181 -6.02 12.67 4.23
CA VAL A 181 -4.81 11.94 4.61
C VAL A 181 -4.86 10.50 4.11
N GLY A 182 -3.69 9.88 3.90
CA GLY A 182 -3.52 8.46 3.65
C GLY A 182 -2.94 8.11 2.28
N GLY A 183 -2.86 9.06 1.34
CA GLY A 183 -2.37 8.81 -0.01
C GLY A 183 -3.12 7.64 -0.67
N LEU A 184 -2.42 6.63 -1.17
CA LEU A 184 -3.06 5.47 -1.82
C LEU A 184 -3.87 4.59 -0.88
N LEU A 185 -3.72 4.65 0.44
CA LEU A 185 -4.62 3.97 1.39
C LEU A 185 -6.05 4.52 1.26
N THR A 186 -6.18 5.82 1.00
CA THR A 186 -7.46 6.51 0.84
C THR A 186 -7.95 6.50 -0.60
N TYR A 187 -7.08 6.86 -1.55
CA TYR A 187 -7.49 7.10 -2.95
C TYR A 187 -7.22 5.94 -3.90
N GLY A 188 -6.30 5.02 -3.57
CA GLY A 188 -5.92 3.89 -4.43
C GLY A 188 -6.58 2.57 -4.04
N ILE A 189 -6.42 2.15 -2.78
CA ILE A 189 -6.91 0.85 -2.30
C ILE A 189 -8.44 0.89 -2.16
N PRO A 190 -9.20 -0.06 -2.76
CA PRO A 190 -10.65 -0.09 -2.61
C PRO A 190 -11.11 -0.41 -1.18
N SER A 191 -12.29 0.12 -0.79
CA SER A 191 -12.84 -0.07 0.57
C SER A 191 -13.12 -1.55 0.91
N PHE A 192 -13.39 -2.42 -0.06
CA PHE A 192 -13.57 -3.85 0.18
C PHE A 192 -12.29 -4.60 0.61
N LYS A 193 -11.12 -3.92 0.57
CA LYS A 193 -9.84 -4.39 1.11
C LYS A 193 -9.43 -3.60 2.35
N LEU A 194 -9.73 -2.32 2.40
CA LEU A 194 -9.41 -1.41 3.49
C LEU A 194 -10.49 -0.34 3.59
N GLU A 195 -11.40 -0.50 4.54
CA GLU A 195 -12.45 0.48 4.78
C GLU A 195 -11.85 1.83 5.22
N LYS A 196 -12.42 2.91 4.70
CA LYS A 196 -11.83 4.26 4.85
C LYS A 196 -11.88 4.78 6.28
N HIS A 197 -12.82 4.30 7.10
CA HIS A 197 -12.87 4.64 8.52
C HIS A 197 -11.62 4.16 9.28
N VAL A 198 -10.96 3.08 8.84
CA VAL A 198 -9.71 2.58 9.44
C VAL A 198 -8.58 3.59 9.26
N VAL A 199 -8.48 4.20 8.07
CA VAL A 199 -7.51 5.27 7.80
C VAL A 199 -7.90 6.55 8.55
N ALA A 200 -9.18 6.92 8.55
CA ALA A 200 -9.68 8.12 9.20
C ALA A 200 -9.46 8.10 10.72
N ARG A 201 -9.73 6.97 11.41
CA ARG A 201 -9.47 6.86 12.86
C ARG A 201 -7.98 6.95 13.19
N ARG A 202 -7.09 6.44 12.32
CA ARG A 202 -5.63 6.59 12.51
C ARG A 202 -5.23 8.06 12.31
N HIS A 203 -5.80 8.75 11.34
CA HIS A 203 -5.58 10.18 11.14
C HIS A 203 -5.97 10.97 12.40
N ALA A 204 -7.17 10.75 12.93
CA ALA A 204 -7.63 11.43 14.14
C ALA A 204 -6.66 11.19 15.33
N LEU A 205 -6.16 9.97 15.50
CA LEU A 205 -5.17 9.65 16.54
C LEU A 205 -3.86 10.43 16.36
N LEU A 206 -3.41 10.62 15.11
CA LEU A 206 -2.21 11.40 14.81
C LEU A 206 -2.42 12.90 15.04
N GLU A 207 -3.63 13.43 14.78
CA GLU A 207 -3.99 14.82 15.14
C GLU A 207 -4.02 14.98 16.67
N GLU A 208 -4.61 14.03 17.41
CA GLU A 208 -4.59 14.03 18.87
C GLU A 208 -3.16 13.96 19.45
N GLN A 209 -2.23 13.33 18.73
CA GLN A 209 -0.80 13.31 19.06
C GLN A 209 -0.12 14.68 18.88
N GLY A 210 -0.77 15.62 18.19
CA GLY A 210 -0.29 16.98 17.94
C GLY A 210 0.45 17.14 16.60
N ILE A 211 0.22 16.24 15.64
CA ILE A 211 0.71 16.40 14.27
C ILE A 211 -0.23 17.36 13.53
N VAL A 212 0.33 18.35 12.84
CA VAL A 212 -0.42 19.34 12.07
C VAL A 212 -0.51 18.92 10.61
N PHE A 213 -1.73 18.77 10.09
CA PHE A 213 -1.97 18.41 8.70
C PHE A 213 -2.40 19.64 7.88
N HIS A 214 -1.68 19.91 6.80
CA HIS A 214 -2.02 20.92 5.80
C HIS A 214 -2.57 20.20 4.57
N LEU A 215 -3.88 19.98 4.55
CA LEU A 215 -4.58 19.33 3.43
C LEU A 215 -4.80 20.31 2.28
N SER A 216 -5.03 19.80 1.07
CA SER A 216 -5.16 20.59 -0.15
C SER A 216 -4.02 21.59 -0.33
N THR A 217 -2.81 21.20 0.10
CA THR A 217 -1.60 22.02 0.10
C THR A 217 -0.52 21.31 -0.73
N PRO A 218 -0.58 21.41 -2.06
CA PRO A 218 0.44 20.86 -2.92
C PRO A 218 1.78 21.57 -2.71
N VAL A 219 2.86 20.79 -2.70
CA VAL A 219 4.23 21.31 -2.67
C VAL A 219 4.81 21.28 -4.08
N GLY A 220 5.28 22.42 -4.57
CA GLY A 220 5.76 22.54 -5.93
C GLY A 220 6.18 23.97 -6.29
N SER A 221 6.29 24.25 -7.58
CA SER A 221 6.63 25.56 -8.13
C SER A 221 5.50 26.20 -8.94
N GLY A 222 4.31 25.59 -8.94
CA GLY A 222 3.12 26.10 -9.61
C GLY A 222 2.46 27.25 -8.86
N GLU A 223 1.55 27.94 -9.52
CA GLU A 223 0.76 29.01 -8.89
C GLU A 223 -0.12 28.44 -7.79
N GLY A 224 -0.04 28.99 -6.59
CA GLY A 224 -0.79 28.52 -5.42
C GLY A 224 -0.17 27.31 -4.71
N GLU A 225 0.93 26.77 -5.17
CA GLU A 225 1.66 25.70 -4.50
C GLU A 225 2.66 26.25 -3.46
N THR A 226 2.96 25.48 -2.44
CA THR A 226 3.99 25.80 -1.45
C THR A 226 5.37 25.42 -1.98
N ALA A 227 6.30 26.35 -2.07
CA ALA A 227 7.64 26.04 -2.56
C ALA A 227 8.41 25.13 -1.58
N LEU A 228 9.21 24.19 -2.10
CA LEU A 228 10.07 23.34 -1.28
C LEU A 228 11.07 24.19 -0.46
N GLU A 229 11.57 25.29 -1.03
CA GLU A 229 12.49 26.21 -0.34
C GLU A 229 11.84 26.90 0.84
N ASP A 230 10.53 27.23 0.77
CA ASP A 230 9.78 27.79 1.90
C ASP A 230 9.68 26.79 3.05
N LEU A 231 9.50 25.49 2.73
CA LEU A 231 9.51 24.43 3.74
C LEU A 231 10.88 24.28 4.39
N ARG A 232 11.95 24.31 3.59
CA ARG A 232 13.35 24.28 4.08
C ARG A 232 13.73 25.48 4.95
N ALA A 233 13.15 26.64 4.67
CA ALA A 233 13.35 27.82 5.50
C ALA A 233 12.55 27.79 6.80
N ARG A 234 11.41 27.09 6.81
CA ARG A 234 10.47 27.03 7.92
C ARG A 234 10.77 25.89 8.92
N HIS A 235 11.32 24.79 8.45
CA HIS A 235 11.55 23.57 9.21
C HIS A 235 13.05 23.25 9.31
N ASP A 236 13.45 22.62 10.42
CA ASP A 236 14.84 22.18 10.65
C ASP A 236 15.22 21.00 9.74
N ALA A 237 14.25 20.22 9.27
CA ALA A 237 14.41 19.19 8.26
C ALA A 237 13.11 19.00 7.45
N VAL A 238 13.25 18.47 6.23
CA VAL A 238 12.11 18.12 5.35
C VAL A 238 12.22 16.68 4.93
N PHE A 239 11.11 15.93 5.00
CA PHE A 239 11.01 14.55 4.53
C PHE A 239 10.08 14.45 3.30
N LEU A 240 10.61 13.96 2.18
CA LEU A 240 9.88 13.75 0.94
C LEU A 240 9.34 12.32 0.88
N ALA A 241 8.03 12.17 1.03
CA ALA A 241 7.28 10.91 1.04
C ALA A 241 6.14 10.92 0.00
N THR A 242 6.39 11.49 -1.17
CA THR A 242 5.39 11.78 -2.21
C THR A 242 4.80 10.55 -2.89
N GLY A 243 5.43 9.37 -2.73
CA GLY A 243 5.03 8.16 -3.44
C GLY A 243 5.37 8.19 -4.93
N VAL A 244 4.67 7.36 -5.74
CA VAL A 244 4.78 7.32 -7.19
C VAL A 244 3.38 7.30 -7.80
N TYR A 245 3.08 8.26 -8.69
CA TYR A 245 1.72 8.47 -9.21
C TYR A 245 1.64 8.55 -10.73
N ARG A 246 2.77 8.65 -11.45
CA ARG A 246 2.76 8.69 -12.90
C ARG A 246 2.47 7.29 -13.44
N SER A 247 1.30 7.11 -14.06
CA SER A 247 0.92 5.84 -14.68
C SER A 247 1.89 5.45 -15.79
N ARG A 248 2.29 4.17 -15.81
CA ARG A 248 2.98 3.59 -16.97
C ARG A 248 2.01 3.40 -18.09
N ASP A 249 2.45 3.78 -19.29
CA ASP A 249 1.63 3.70 -20.48
C ASP A 249 2.04 2.53 -21.41
N VAL A 250 1.12 2.14 -22.28
CA VAL A 250 1.37 1.22 -23.37
C VAL A 250 1.29 2.00 -24.69
N LYS A 251 2.38 1.98 -25.44
CA LYS A 251 2.49 2.69 -26.72
C LYS A 251 1.89 1.85 -27.85
N VAL A 252 0.57 1.84 -27.92
CA VAL A 252 -0.18 1.12 -28.96
C VAL A 252 -1.16 2.08 -29.67
N PRO A 253 -1.56 1.80 -30.92
CA PRO A 253 -2.60 2.56 -31.60
C PRO A 253 -3.89 2.61 -30.76
N GLY A 254 -4.55 3.75 -30.71
CA GLY A 254 -5.80 3.95 -29.99
C GLY A 254 -5.67 4.26 -28.50
N ALA A 255 -4.46 4.45 -27.96
CA ALA A 255 -4.26 4.77 -26.55
C ALA A 255 -4.92 6.09 -26.08
N GLY A 256 -5.24 6.99 -27.01
CA GLY A 256 -5.93 8.26 -26.72
C GLY A 256 -7.44 8.22 -26.99
N LEU A 257 -8.05 7.07 -27.27
CA LEU A 257 -9.51 6.96 -27.43
C LEU A 257 -10.22 7.24 -26.11
N GLU A 258 -11.40 7.86 -26.19
CA GLU A 258 -12.28 8.01 -25.05
C GLU A 258 -12.62 6.64 -24.44
N GLY A 259 -12.61 6.53 -23.11
CA GLY A 259 -12.80 5.25 -22.40
C GLY A 259 -11.54 4.41 -22.25
N VAL A 260 -10.36 4.89 -22.68
CA VAL A 260 -9.06 4.33 -22.30
C VAL A 260 -8.51 5.17 -21.16
N VAL A 261 -8.45 4.61 -19.95
CA VAL A 261 -8.17 5.36 -18.71
C VAL A 261 -7.06 4.71 -17.89
N ASP A 262 -6.45 5.47 -17.01
CA ASP A 262 -5.45 4.97 -16.07
C ASP A 262 -6.11 4.39 -14.81
N ALA A 263 -5.50 3.36 -14.26
CA ALA A 263 -6.00 2.67 -13.07
C ALA A 263 -6.14 3.61 -11.86
N ILE A 264 -5.21 4.55 -11.69
CA ILE A 264 -5.23 5.47 -10.55
C ILE A 264 -6.45 6.41 -10.63
N ASP A 265 -6.77 6.93 -11.81
CA ASP A 265 -7.92 7.81 -12.00
C ASP A 265 -9.23 7.07 -11.74
N PHE A 266 -9.36 5.84 -12.29
CA PHE A 266 -10.51 4.99 -12.07
C PHE A 266 -10.72 4.64 -10.59
N LEU A 267 -9.65 4.24 -9.88
CA LEU A 267 -9.72 3.87 -8.46
C LEU A 267 -9.98 5.10 -7.58
N THR A 268 -9.34 6.23 -7.87
CA THR A 268 -9.56 7.49 -7.15
C THR A 268 -11.01 7.95 -7.29
N ALA A 269 -11.55 7.97 -8.50
CA ALA A 269 -12.95 8.31 -8.76
C ALA A 269 -13.90 7.36 -8.02
N SER A 270 -13.61 6.05 -8.01
CA SER A 270 -14.40 5.06 -7.27
C SER A 270 -14.36 5.29 -5.75
N ASN A 271 -13.18 5.55 -5.18
CA ASN A 271 -13.03 5.79 -3.75
C ASN A 271 -13.68 7.12 -3.32
N ARG A 272 -13.61 8.18 -4.14
CA ARG A 272 -14.30 9.45 -3.89
C ARG A 272 -15.81 9.29 -3.82
N ARG A 273 -16.41 8.51 -4.73
CA ARG A 273 -17.86 8.17 -4.66
C ARG A 273 -18.23 7.46 -3.35
N GLY A 274 -17.32 6.71 -2.75
CA GLY A 274 -17.51 6.08 -1.43
C GLY A 274 -17.60 7.09 -0.27
N TYR A 275 -17.27 8.36 -0.51
CA TYR A 275 -17.48 9.48 0.43
C TYR A 275 -18.71 10.33 0.09
N ASP A 276 -19.63 9.82 -0.73
CA ASP A 276 -20.82 10.53 -1.21
C ASP A 276 -20.50 11.84 -1.98
N GLU A 277 -19.31 11.90 -2.59
CA GLU A 277 -18.92 13.04 -3.42
C GLU A 277 -19.60 12.96 -4.80
N ASP A 278 -20.00 14.13 -5.30
CA ASP A 278 -20.48 14.24 -6.68
C ASP A 278 -19.36 13.81 -7.65
N PRO A 279 -19.60 12.82 -8.51
CA PRO A 279 -18.59 12.35 -9.45
C PRO A 279 -18.14 13.43 -10.45
N GLY A 280 -18.92 14.49 -10.69
CA GLY A 280 -18.57 15.56 -11.63
C GLY A 280 -18.07 15.01 -12.97
N GLU A 281 -16.89 15.47 -13.42
CA GLU A 281 -16.21 14.98 -14.64
C GLU A 281 -15.81 13.51 -14.55
N ASP A 282 -15.65 12.95 -13.33
CA ASP A 282 -15.30 11.54 -13.08
C ASP A 282 -16.45 10.57 -13.43
N ALA A 283 -17.64 11.07 -13.80
CA ALA A 283 -18.77 10.23 -14.18
C ALA A 283 -18.42 9.28 -15.36
N ALA A 284 -17.51 9.68 -16.26
CA ALA A 284 -17.00 8.86 -17.34
C ALA A 284 -16.17 7.65 -16.84
N LEU A 285 -15.59 7.72 -15.64
CA LEU A 285 -14.76 6.68 -15.02
C LEU A 285 -15.60 5.64 -14.24
N HIS A 286 -16.85 5.40 -14.63
CA HIS A 286 -17.74 4.44 -13.98
C HIS A 286 -18.02 3.23 -14.87
N ALA A 287 -17.90 2.02 -14.29
CA ALA A 287 -18.00 0.76 -15.03
C ALA A 287 -19.44 0.24 -15.23
N LYS A 288 -20.46 0.89 -14.64
CA LYS A 288 -21.86 0.39 -14.66
C LYS A 288 -22.37 0.18 -16.08
N GLY A 289 -22.81 -1.05 -16.36
CA GLY A 289 -23.38 -1.45 -17.66
C GLY A 289 -22.37 -1.50 -18.81
N ARG A 290 -21.05 -1.38 -18.51
CA ARG A 290 -19.98 -1.42 -19.51
C ARG A 290 -19.30 -2.79 -19.55
N ARG A 291 -18.75 -3.12 -20.71
CA ARG A 291 -17.79 -4.23 -20.87
C ARG A 291 -16.41 -3.66 -20.61
N VAL A 292 -15.80 -4.08 -19.50
CA VAL A 292 -14.54 -3.55 -19.01
C VAL A 292 -13.39 -4.49 -19.37
N VAL A 293 -12.31 -3.93 -19.92
CA VAL A 293 -11.06 -4.65 -20.14
C VAL A 293 -9.97 -4.02 -19.29
N VAL A 294 -9.41 -4.79 -18.35
CA VAL A 294 -8.30 -4.35 -17.48
C VAL A 294 -6.99 -4.92 -18.01
N ILE A 295 -6.04 -4.04 -18.33
CA ILE A 295 -4.71 -4.44 -18.81
C ILE A 295 -3.71 -4.43 -17.67
N GLY A 296 -3.27 -5.60 -17.25
CA GLY A 296 -2.29 -5.73 -16.16
C GLY A 296 -2.44 -7.02 -15.36
N GLY A 297 -1.52 -7.27 -14.44
CA GLY A 297 -1.51 -8.50 -13.63
C GLY A 297 -1.01 -8.28 -12.19
N GLY A 298 -0.90 -7.04 -11.73
CA GLY A 298 -0.56 -6.68 -10.35
C GLY A 298 -1.78 -6.54 -9.45
N ASP A 299 -1.56 -6.24 -8.18
CA ASP A 299 -2.64 -6.01 -7.21
C ASP A 299 -3.55 -4.86 -7.65
N THR A 300 -2.99 -3.79 -8.24
CA THR A 300 -3.77 -2.68 -8.84
C THR A 300 -4.74 -3.16 -9.93
N ALA A 301 -4.34 -4.12 -10.75
CA ALA A 301 -5.24 -4.70 -11.75
C ALA A 301 -6.39 -5.46 -11.11
N MET A 302 -6.13 -6.21 -10.05
CA MET A 302 -7.17 -6.90 -9.26
C MET A 302 -8.11 -5.90 -8.58
N ASP A 303 -7.59 -4.81 -8.08
CA ASP A 303 -8.38 -3.72 -7.51
C ASP A 303 -9.33 -3.12 -8.57
N CYS A 304 -8.85 -2.84 -9.78
CA CYS A 304 -9.68 -2.35 -10.89
C CYS A 304 -10.74 -3.37 -11.33
N VAL A 305 -10.36 -4.65 -11.49
CA VAL A 305 -11.26 -5.74 -11.88
C VAL A 305 -12.42 -5.85 -10.89
N ARG A 306 -12.10 -5.95 -9.60
CA ARG A 306 -13.08 -6.15 -8.53
C ARG A 306 -13.93 -4.92 -8.27
N THR A 307 -13.35 -3.72 -8.43
CA THR A 307 -14.09 -2.45 -8.39
C THR A 307 -15.09 -2.36 -9.54
N SER A 308 -14.70 -2.72 -10.76
CA SER A 308 -15.58 -2.71 -11.93
C SER A 308 -16.78 -3.63 -11.76
N ILE A 309 -16.56 -4.83 -11.17
CA ILE A 309 -17.65 -5.77 -10.86
C ILE A 309 -18.65 -5.15 -9.88
N ARG A 310 -18.16 -4.53 -8.78
CA ARG A 310 -18.99 -3.87 -7.76
C ARG A 310 -19.75 -2.66 -8.29
N GLN A 311 -19.18 -1.97 -9.25
CA GLN A 311 -19.87 -0.88 -9.95
C GLN A 311 -20.96 -1.36 -10.91
N GLY A 312 -21.11 -2.67 -11.12
CA GLY A 312 -22.15 -3.26 -11.98
C GLY A 312 -21.75 -3.28 -13.46
N ALA A 313 -20.48 -3.54 -13.76
CA ALA A 313 -20.04 -3.84 -15.13
C ALA A 313 -20.82 -5.05 -15.69
N GLU A 314 -21.15 -5.00 -16.98
CA GLU A 314 -21.78 -6.13 -17.69
C GLU A 314 -20.83 -7.32 -17.76
N ARG A 315 -19.57 -7.04 -18.08
CA ARG A 315 -18.49 -8.03 -18.16
C ARG A 315 -17.16 -7.38 -17.79
N VAL A 316 -16.31 -8.10 -17.08
CA VAL A 316 -14.94 -7.66 -16.77
C VAL A 316 -13.95 -8.72 -17.24
N THR A 317 -13.02 -8.33 -18.11
CA THR A 317 -11.95 -9.19 -18.62
C THR A 317 -10.59 -8.61 -18.23
N CYS A 318 -9.78 -9.38 -17.53
CA CYS A 318 -8.41 -9.03 -17.19
C CYS A 318 -7.45 -9.63 -18.25
N VAL A 319 -6.70 -8.82 -18.94
CA VAL A 319 -5.71 -9.23 -19.95
C VAL A 319 -4.33 -9.20 -19.33
N TYR A 320 -3.66 -10.35 -19.28
CA TYR A 320 -2.32 -10.46 -18.73
C TYR A 320 -1.37 -11.20 -19.67
N ARG A 321 -0.19 -10.60 -19.93
CA ARG A 321 0.78 -11.07 -20.94
C ARG A 321 1.51 -12.37 -20.59
N ARG A 322 1.36 -12.89 -19.36
CA ARG A 322 1.90 -14.19 -18.92
C ARG A 322 0.76 -15.09 -18.45
N ASP A 323 1.13 -16.27 -17.95
CA ASP A 323 0.19 -17.20 -17.35
C ASP A 323 -0.10 -16.87 -15.88
N ARG A 324 -1.04 -17.59 -15.29
CA ARG A 324 -1.45 -17.46 -13.89
C ARG A 324 -0.28 -17.66 -12.91
N ALA A 325 0.61 -18.62 -13.18
CA ALA A 325 1.72 -18.93 -12.27
C ALA A 325 2.76 -17.81 -12.18
N ASN A 326 2.86 -16.99 -13.24
CA ASN A 326 3.78 -15.85 -13.34
C ASN A 326 3.11 -14.49 -13.06
N MET A 327 1.89 -14.49 -12.53
CA MET A 327 1.18 -13.26 -12.19
C MET A 327 1.77 -12.64 -10.91
N PRO A 328 2.11 -11.32 -10.90
CA PRO A 328 2.71 -10.66 -9.73
C PRO A 328 1.70 -10.30 -8.65
N GLY A 329 0.40 -10.26 -8.96
CA GLY A 329 -0.66 -10.01 -7.99
C GLY A 329 -0.79 -11.13 -6.95
N SER A 330 -1.36 -10.82 -5.79
CA SER A 330 -1.64 -11.79 -4.75
C SER A 330 -2.54 -12.91 -5.29
N ARG A 331 -2.17 -14.17 -5.02
CA ARG A 331 -2.96 -15.34 -5.44
C ARG A 331 -4.37 -15.29 -4.88
N GLN A 332 -4.52 -14.78 -3.66
CA GLN A 332 -5.81 -14.64 -3.00
C GLN A 332 -6.69 -13.62 -3.71
N GLU A 333 -6.12 -12.50 -4.17
CA GLU A 333 -6.85 -11.47 -4.91
C GLU A 333 -7.33 -11.96 -6.29
N VAL A 334 -6.49 -12.73 -6.98
CA VAL A 334 -6.88 -13.38 -8.24
C VAL A 334 -8.03 -14.36 -8.01
N TYR A 335 -7.94 -15.19 -6.96
CA TYR A 335 -8.98 -16.13 -6.59
C TYR A 335 -10.30 -15.40 -6.23
N ASN A 336 -10.21 -14.32 -5.44
CA ASN A 336 -11.36 -13.50 -5.11
C ASN A 336 -12.04 -12.89 -6.35
N ALA A 337 -11.23 -12.43 -7.32
CA ALA A 337 -11.75 -11.88 -8.57
C ALA A 337 -12.45 -12.93 -9.43
N GLU A 338 -11.92 -14.16 -9.51
CA GLU A 338 -12.55 -15.28 -10.22
C GLU A 338 -13.89 -15.68 -9.57
N GLU A 339 -13.95 -15.79 -8.23
CA GLU A 339 -15.19 -16.05 -7.50
C GLU A 339 -16.25 -14.96 -7.74
N GLU A 340 -15.81 -13.71 -7.90
CA GLU A 340 -16.67 -12.56 -8.18
C GLU A 340 -17.13 -12.49 -9.64
N GLY A 341 -16.59 -13.36 -10.51
CA GLY A 341 -17.03 -13.50 -11.90
C GLY A 341 -16.15 -12.79 -12.94
N ALA A 342 -14.91 -12.44 -12.58
CA ALA A 342 -13.94 -11.92 -13.52
C ALA A 342 -13.50 -12.98 -14.54
N HIS A 343 -13.33 -12.56 -15.80
CA HIS A 343 -12.71 -13.36 -16.83
C HIS A 343 -11.23 -13.01 -16.98
N PHE A 344 -10.38 -14.02 -17.20
CA PHE A 344 -8.94 -13.82 -17.40
C PHE A 344 -8.53 -14.27 -18.80
N GLU A 345 -7.92 -13.37 -19.54
CA GLU A 345 -7.24 -13.63 -20.80
C GLU A 345 -5.74 -13.74 -20.55
N TRP A 346 -5.30 -14.97 -20.27
CA TRP A 346 -3.90 -15.29 -20.03
C TRP A 346 -3.10 -15.32 -21.32
N LEU A 347 -1.82 -14.99 -21.24
CA LEU A 347 -0.92 -14.95 -22.40
C LEU A 347 -1.42 -14.02 -23.50
N GLY A 348 -2.02 -12.88 -23.10
CA GLY A 348 -2.51 -11.84 -23.96
C GLY A 348 -1.76 -10.52 -23.75
N SER A 349 -1.28 -9.90 -24.82
CA SER A 349 -0.67 -8.57 -24.80
C SER A 349 -1.47 -7.60 -25.65
N PRO A 350 -1.86 -6.42 -25.16
CA PRO A 350 -2.57 -5.46 -25.99
C PRO A 350 -1.68 -5.00 -27.14
N GLU A 351 -2.24 -4.95 -28.34
CA GLU A 351 -1.56 -4.50 -29.56
C GLU A 351 -2.19 -3.24 -30.14
N ALA A 352 -3.51 -3.07 -29.98
CA ALA A 352 -4.23 -1.85 -30.34
C ALA A 352 -5.52 -1.73 -29.52
N PHE A 353 -5.92 -0.52 -29.21
CA PHE A 353 -7.28 -0.22 -28.79
C PHE A 353 -8.08 0.18 -30.00
N LEU A 354 -9.26 -0.44 -30.17
CA LEU A 354 -10.10 -0.31 -31.37
C LEU A 354 -11.25 0.62 -31.05
N GLY A 355 -11.66 1.43 -32.05
CA GLY A 355 -12.80 2.34 -31.91
C GLY A 355 -12.71 3.51 -32.87
N ASP A 356 -13.78 4.30 -32.90
CA ASP A 356 -13.88 5.56 -33.62
C ASP A 356 -14.34 6.65 -32.62
N GLY A 357 -13.40 7.50 -32.20
CA GLY A 357 -13.61 8.44 -31.07
C GLY A 357 -13.57 7.79 -29.70
N SER A 358 -14.41 6.78 -29.44
CA SER A 358 -14.48 6.02 -28.22
C SER A 358 -14.01 4.58 -28.39
N VAL A 359 -13.48 3.95 -27.33
CA VAL A 359 -13.02 2.56 -27.38
C VAL A 359 -14.20 1.59 -27.51
N SER A 360 -14.06 0.58 -28.37
CA SER A 360 -15.04 -0.51 -28.55
C SER A 360 -14.45 -1.90 -28.35
N GLY A 361 -13.13 -2.00 -28.22
CA GLY A 361 -12.44 -3.26 -27.98
C GLY A 361 -10.93 -3.15 -27.95
N VAL A 362 -10.31 -4.26 -27.63
CA VAL A 362 -8.86 -4.42 -27.56
C VAL A 362 -8.42 -5.54 -28.47
N ARG A 363 -7.53 -5.26 -29.42
CA ARG A 363 -6.82 -6.31 -30.17
C ARG A 363 -5.67 -6.81 -29.32
N VAL A 364 -5.70 -8.11 -29.06
CA VAL A 364 -4.75 -8.79 -28.18
C VAL A 364 -3.90 -9.76 -29.00
N LEU A 365 -2.58 -9.59 -28.95
CA LEU A 365 -1.62 -10.55 -29.48
C LEU A 365 -1.50 -11.71 -28.49
N LYS A 366 -1.68 -12.95 -28.98
CA LYS A 366 -1.43 -14.16 -28.19
C LYS A 366 0.07 -14.32 -27.95
N MET A 367 0.43 -14.61 -26.73
CA MET A 367 1.80 -14.80 -26.27
C MET A 367 2.09 -16.25 -25.94
N ARG A 368 3.35 -16.62 -25.92
CA ARG A 368 3.85 -17.88 -25.34
C ARG A 368 5.01 -17.60 -24.40
N LEU A 369 5.20 -18.47 -23.43
CA LEU A 369 6.36 -18.43 -22.55
C LEU A 369 7.56 -19.08 -23.24
N GLY A 370 8.64 -18.33 -23.39
CA GLY A 370 9.95 -18.82 -23.84
C GLY A 370 10.72 -19.54 -22.74
N ALA A 371 12.00 -19.80 -23.00
CA ALA A 371 12.91 -20.39 -22.02
C ALA A 371 13.13 -19.46 -20.80
N PRO A 372 13.36 -20.03 -19.60
CA PRO A 372 13.73 -19.22 -18.43
C PRO A 372 15.16 -18.64 -18.61
N ASP A 373 15.34 -17.41 -18.15
CA ASP A 373 16.66 -16.79 -18.01
C ASP A 373 17.41 -17.32 -16.76
N ALA A 374 18.63 -16.80 -16.51
CA ALA A 374 19.44 -17.19 -15.36
C ALA A 374 18.78 -16.92 -13.98
N SER A 375 17.75 -16.06 -13.93
CA SER A 375 16.95 -15.80 -12.73
C SER A 375 15.72 -16.71 -12.63
N GLY A 376 15.52 -17.62 -13.59
CA GLY A 376 14.32 -18.46 -13.70
C GLY A 376 13.11 -17.74 -14.33
N ARG A 377 13.23 -16.49 -14.72
CA ARG A 377 12.16 -15.72 -15.34
C ARG A 377 12.04 -16.08 -16.82
N ARG A 378 10.84 -16.51 -17.23
CA ARG A 378 10.58 -16.84 -18.63
C ARG A 378 10.36 -15.58 -19.47
N SER A 379 10.98 -15.53 -20.64
CA SER A 379 10.67 -14.52 -21.66
C SER A 379 9.23 -14.69 -22.15
N ILE A 380 8.71 -13.69 -22.82
CA ILE A 380 7.41 -13.74 -23.51
C ILE A 380 7.63 -13.45 -24.99
N GLU A 381 7.00 -14.24 -25.84
CA GLU A 381 7.13 -14.17 -27.29
C GLU A 381 5.74 -14.10 -27.92
N GLY A 382 5.57 -13.24 -28.93
CA GLY A 382 4.34 -13.19 -29.71
C GLY A 382 4.21 -14.41 -30.62
N THR A 383 2.99 -14.95 -30.72
CA THR A 383 2.69 -16.09 -31.61
C THR A 383 2.31 -15.68 -33.03
N GLY A 384 2.03 -14.39 -33.24
CA GLY A 384 1.45 -13.87 -34.48
C GLY A 384 -0.06 -14.13 -34.61
N GLN A 385 -0.69 -14.74 -33.63
CA GLN A 385 -2.15 -14.91 -33.57
C GLN A 385 -2.77 -13.77 -32.75
N HIS A 386 -3.94 -13.32 -33.16
CA HIS A 386 -4.65 -12.20 -32.54
C HIS A 386 -6.07 -12.58 -32.21
N ASP A 387 -6.58 -12.00 -31.11
CA ASP A 387 -8.00 -11.99 -30.78
C ASP A 387 -8.46 -10.54 -30.57
N VAL A 388 -9.77 -10.34 -30.62
CA VAL A 388 -10.41 -9.07 -30.27
C VAL A 388 -11.32 -9.31 -29.06
N ILE A 389 -11.08 -8.53 -28.02
CA ILE A 389 -11.91 -8.50 -26.81
C ILE A 389 -12.74 -7.21 -26.88
N GLU A 390 -14.07 -7.36 -26.92
CA GLU A 390 -14.98 -6.22 -26.87
C GLU A 390 -14.90 -5.51 -25.51
N GLY A 391 -14.89 -4.17 -25.55
CA GLY A 391 -14.81 -3.37 -24.33
C GLY A 391 -15.09 -1.90 -24.58
N ASP A 392 -15.94 -1.34 -23.72
CA ASP A 392 -16.37 0.06 -23.77
C ASP A 392 -15.64 0.92 -22.75
N LEU A 393 -14.84 0.28 -21.89
CA LEU A 393 -13.92 0.88 -20.93
C LEU A 393 -12.65 0.03 -20.85
N VAL A 394 -11.50 0.63 -21.09
CA VAL A 394 -10.20 -0.03 -20.97
C VAL A 394 -9.41 0.64 -19.86
N ILE A 395 -9.01 -0.13 -18.84
CA ILE A 395 -8.27 0.37 -17.68
C ILE A 395 -6.83 -0.12 -17.76
N LYS A 396 -5.87 0.80 -17.86
CA LYS A 396 -4.44 0.50 -17.89
C LYS A 396 -3.88 0.40 -16.49
N ALA A 397 -3.63 -0.81 -16.01
CA ALA A 397 -3.08 -1.13 -14.69
C ALA A 397 -1.64 -1.67 -14.80
N LEU A 398 -0.74 -0.89 -15.41
CA LEU A 398 0.61 -1.30 -15.79
C LEU A 398 1.67 -0.93 -14.74
N GLY A 399 1.27 -0.37 -13.62
CA GLY A 399 2.12 0.13 -12.54
C GLY A 399 2.45 1.61 -12.69
N PHE A 400 3.33 2.09 -11.82
CA PHE A 400 3.61 3.52 -11.67
C PHE A 400 5.10 3.81 -11.75
N ASP A 401 5.43 5.00 -12.19
CA ASP A 401 6.74 5.61 -12.19
C ASP A 401 6.73 6.89 -11.31
N PRO A 402 7.89 7.36 -10.85
CA PRO A 402 8.00 8.62 -10.14
C PRO A 402 7.58 9.82 -10.99
N GLU A 403 7.02 10.83 -10.35
CA GLU A 403 6.86 12.17 -10.92
C GLU A 403 8.24 12.86 -11.04
N ASP A 404 8.37 13.88 -11.87
CA ASP A 404 9.61 14.66 -12.02
C ASP A 404 9.74 15.67 -10.87
N LEU A 405 10.16 15.21 -9.70
CA LEU A 405 10.29 16.08 -8.52
C LEU A 405 11.33 17.20 -8.68
N PRO A 406 12.51 16.98 -9.32
CA PRO A 406 13.43 18.10 -9.59
C PRO A 406 12.78 19.24 -10.37
N GLY A 407 11.99 18.91 -11.39
CA GLY A 407 11.23 19.90 -12.17
C GLY A 407 10.07 20.52 -11.38
N GLN A 408 9.27 19.69 -10.71
CA GLN A 408 8.11 20.15 -9.93
C GLN A 408 8.48 21.06 -8.77
N PHE A 409 9.59 20.77 -8.09
CA PHE A 409 10.05 21.56 -6.93
C PHE A 409 10.97 22.71 -7.31
N ASN A 410 11.27 22.92 -8.60
CA ASN A 410 12.30 23.85 -9.06
C ASN A 410 13.65 23.65 -8.33
N ALA A 411 14.03 22.39 -8.11
CA ALA A 411 15.21 21.95 -7.39
C ALA A 411 16.07 21.01 -8.26
N PRO A 412 16.74 21.55 -9.31
CA PRO A 412 17.48 20.73 -10.28
C PRO A 412 18.66 19.97 -9.66
N GLU A 413 19.15 20.41 -8.49
CA GLU A 413 20.18 19.73 -7.70
C GLU A 413 19.67 18.50 -6.94
N LEU A 414 18.34 18.26 -6.90
CA LEU A 414 17.77 17.07 -6.30
C LEU A 414 18.05 15.85 -7.19
N ALA A 415 19.01 15.03 -6.79
CA ALA A 415 19.50 13.92 -7.60
C ALA A 415 18.47 12.80 -7.73
N VAL A 416 18.31 12.28 -8.95
CA VAL A 416 17.45 11.16 -9.27
C VAL A 416 18.22 10.04 -9.95
N THR A 417 17.72 8.82 -9.85
CA THR A 417 18.20 7.65 -10.59
C THR A 417 17.75 7.73 -12.06
N ARG A 418 18.26 6.83 -12.88
CA ARG A 418 17.81 6.68 -14.29
C ARG A 418 16.31 6.37 -14.43
N TRP A 419 15.65 5.95 -13.37
CA TRP A 419 14.20 5.66 -13.34
C TRP A 419 13.36 6.82 -12.76
N GLY A 420 14.00 7.92 -12.37
CA GLY A 420 13.35 9.10 -11.80
C GLY A 420 13.09 9.01 -10.29
N THR A 421 13.45 7.93 -9.60
CA THR A 421 13.38 7.85 -8.14
C THR A 421 14.47 8.72 -7.50
N LEU A 422 14.20 9.30 -6.33
CA LEU A 422 15.19 10.08 -5.60
C LEU A 422 16.38 9.21 -5.18
N THR A 423 17.58 9.78 -5.30
CA THR A 423 18.82 9.11 -4.89
C THR A 423 19.11 9.41 -3.42
N VAL A 424 19.29 8.35 -2.64
CA VAL A 424 19.77 8.40 -1.26
C VAL A 424 20.93 7.42 -1.08
N PRO A 425 21.82 7.59 -0.10
CA PRO A 425 22.87 6.62 0.18
C PRO A 425 22.29 5.24 0.55
N PRO A 426 22.99 4.13 0.25
CA PRO A 426 22.54 2.81 0.69
C PRO A 426 22.32 2.75 2.20
N GLY A 427 21.10 2.39 2.62
CA GLY A 427 20.70 2.35 4.03
C GLY A 427 20.49 3.71 4.69
N GLY A 428 20.60 4.82 3.92
CA GLY A 428 20.34 6.17 4.39
C GLY A 428 19.10 6.78 3.78
N PHE A 429 18.75 7.99 4.21
CA PHE A 429 17.55 8.72 3.76
C PHE A 429 17.87 10.17 3.33
N ALA A 430 19.09 10.68 3.56
CA ALA A 430 19.49 12.03 3.15
C ALA A 430 19.55 12.11 1.61
N THR A 431 18.96 13.15 1.04
CA THR A 431 19.02 13.44 -0.39
C THR A 431 20.30 14.24 -0.71
N SER A 432 20.45 14.64 -1.97
CA SER A 432 21.51 15.59 -2.38
C SER A 432 21.31 17.02 -1.85
N LEU A 433 20.11 17.36 -1.35
CA LEU A 433 19.81 18.64 -0.72
C LEU A 433 20.06 18.57 0.78
N PRO A 434 20.90 19.44 1.38
CA PRO A 434 21.12 19.48 2.81
C PRO A 434 19.82 19.70 3.59
N GLY A 435 19.59 18.92 4.66
CA GLY A 435 18.38 18.97 5.49
C GLY A 435 17.13 18.37 4.85
N VAL A 436 17.26 17.80 3.63
CA VAL A 436 16.15 17.14 2.93
C VAL A 436 16.37 15.63 2.89
N PHE A 437 15.39 14.87 3.35
CA PHE A 437 15.37 13.41 3.40
C PHE A 437 14.28 12.86 2.49
N ALA A 438 14.40 11.61 2.08
CA ALA A 438 13.37 10.95 1.26
C ALA A 438 13.24 9.47 1.60
N GLY A 439 12.02 8.92 1.46
CA GLY A 439 11.74 7.51 1.69
C GLY A 439 10.40 7.06 1.12
N GLY A 440 10.12 5.77 1.20
CA GLY A 440 8.95 5.16 0.56
C GLY A 440 9.13 5.00 -0.95
N ASP A 441 8.02 4.95 -1.68
CA ASP A 441 8.02 4.61 -3.10
C ASP A 441 8.76 5.62 -3.97
N ILE A 442 8.90 6.88 -3.55
CA ILE A 442 9.68 7.87 -4.31
C ILE A 442 11.18 7.53 -4.37
N VAL A 443 11.67 6.71 -3.45
CA VAL A 443 13.04 6.19 -3.42
C VAL A 443 13.09 4.75 -3.95
N ARG A 444 12.17 3.88 -3.51
CA ARG A 444 12.12 2.46 -3.87
C ARG A 444 11.58 2.18 -5.26
N GLY A 445 10.75 3.05 -5.80
CA GLY A 445 9.75 2.70 -6.81
C GLY A 445 8.51 2.06 -6.20
N ALA A 446 7.47 1.82 -6.99
CA ALA A 446 6.22 1.23 -6.53
C ALA A 446 6.45 -0.07 -5.72
N SER A 447 6.00 -0.10 -4.47
CA SER A 447 6.31 -1.13 -3.51
C SER A 447 5.11 -1.46 -2.60
N LEU A 448 5.33 -2.23 -1.54
CA LEU A 448 4.30 -2.59 -0.58
C LEU A 448 4.17 -1.52 0.52
N VAL A 449 2.96 -1.36 1.03
CA VAL A 449 2.66 -0.43 2.13
C VAL A 449 3.57 -0.67 3.34
N VAL A 450 3.84 -1.93 3.69
CA VAL A 450 4.71 -2.29 4.81
C VAL A 450 6.17 -1.82 4.62
N TRP A 451 6.67 -1.74 3.38
CA TRP A 451 7.98 -1.16 3.09
C TRP A 451 7.96 0.37 3.25
N ALA A 452 6.88 1.03 2.83
CA ALA A 452 6.72 2.46 3.03
C ALA A 452 6.67 2.82 4.51
N ILE A 453 5.96 2.03 5.34
CA ILE A 453 5.94 2.19 6.80
C ILE A 453 7.36 2.06 7.38
N LYS A 454 8.10 1.02 6.97
CA LYS A 454 9.49 0.84 7.39
C LYS A 454 10.35 2.06 7.06
N ASP A 455 10.31 2.49 5.81
CA ASP A 455 11.11 3.63 5.35
C ASP A 455 10.77 4.91 6.11
N GLY A 456 9.49 5.14 6.42
CA GLY A 456 9.06 6.28 7.23
C GLY A 456 9.62 6.23 8.66
N ARG A 457 9.57 5.06 9.31
CA ARG A 457 10.13 4.85 10.65
C ARG A 457 11.65 5.04 10.68
N ASP A 458 12.34 4.41 9.74
CA ASP A 458 13.80 4.48 9.66
C ASP A 458 14.28 5.90 9.27
N ALA A 459 13.53 6.60 8.41
CA ALA A 459 13.79 7.99 8.07
C ALA A 459 13.63 8.92 9.28
N ALA A 460 12.62 8.70 10.11
CA ALA A 460 12.45 9.46 11.35
C ALA A 460 13.67 9.33 12.27
N ASP A 461 14.22 8.12 12.42
CA ASP A 461 15.43 7.89 13.23
C ASP A 461 16.66 8.57 12.60
N ALA A 462 16.77 8.54 11.27
CA ALA A 462 17.87 9.23 10.56
C ALA A 462 17.77 10.77 10.69
N ILE A 463 16.54 11.32 10.63
CA ILE A 463 16.30 12.75 10.83
C ILE A 463 16.63 13.14 12.28
N HIS A 464 16.19 12.34 13.24
CA HIS A 464 16.51 12.57 14.68
C HIS A 464 18.01 12.60 14.93
N HIS A 465 18.74 11.63 14.38
CA HIS A 465 20.20 11.58 14.50
C HIS A 465 20.86 12.81 13.91
N HIS A 466 20.49 13.20 12.67
CA HIS A 466 21.00 14.40 12.01
C HIS A 466 20.76 15.68 12.82
N LEU A 467 19.55 15.86 13.35
CA LEU A 467 19.20 17.06 14.11
C LEU A 467 19.87 17.11 15.48
N THR A 468 20.12 15.96 16.12
CA THR A 468 20.84 15.89 17.41
C THR A 468 22.34 16.12 17.25
N GLU A 469 22.97 15.61 16.19
CA GLU A 469 24.41 15.89 15.91
C GLU A 469 24.66 17.36 15.58
N THR A 470 23.77 18.00 14.82
CA THR A 470 23.85 19.46 14.55
C THR A 470 23.72 20.29 15.82
N MET A 471 22.98 19.82 16.83
CA MET A 471 22.91 20.49 18.14
C MET A 471 24.24 20.42 18.90
N THR A 472 24.84 19.23 18.95
CA THR A 472 26.10 19.01 19.70
C THR A 472 27.22 19.81 19.08
N GLY A 473 27.37 19.81 17.75
CA GLY A 473 28.39 20.60 17.05
C GLY A 473 28.19 22.11 17.17
N ALA A 474 26.94 22.60 17.29
CA ALA A 474 26.68 24.03 17.51
C ALA A 474 27.00 24.46 18.95
N LEU A 475 26.81 23.59 19.95
CA LEU A 475 27.19 23.86 21.34
C LEU A 475 28.73 23.86 21.52
N GLU A 476 29.42 22.91 20.90
CA GLU A 476 30.89 22.83 20.93
C GLU A 476 31.57 24.03 20.18
N ALA A 477 30.89 24.59 19.19
CA ALA A 477 31.41 25.78 18.48
C ALA A 477 31.12 27.11 19.18
N ALA A 478 30.23 27.09 20.19
CA ALA A 478 29.85 28.25 21.00
C ALA A 478 30.65 28.37 22.33
N GLU A 479 31.36 27.32 22.72
CA GLU A 479 32.34 27.27 23.83
C GLU A 479 33.77 27.62 23.31
#